data_acbae407bf9901ba5190009194846107
#
_entry.id   acbae407bf9901ba5190009194846107
#
_cell.length_a   1.000
_cell.length_b   1.000
_cell.length_c   1.000
_cell.angle_alpha   90.00
_cell.angle_beta   90.00
_cell.angle_gamma   90.00
#
_symmetry.space_group_name_H-M   'P 1'
#
loop_
_entity.id
_entity.type
_entity.pdbx_description
1 polymer ?
#
loop_
_entity_poly.entity_id
_entity_poly.type
_entity_poly.pdbx_seq_one_letter_code
_entity_poly.pdbx_strand_id
1 'polypeptide(L)'
;MFCAPAPDAATSLKVIIASCQRYDVGHFAAWRHAAAWQPDLILFLGDYIYETGTPAGRIRQHQGGLVRTLDQYRTRYAQYKTDPHLQAAHASAPWMVIWDDHEVDNDYAGLQGQRLQPDFEAQ
;
A
#
# COMPACT_ATOMS: atom_id res chain seq x y z
N MET A 1 -18.73 4.96 -4.13
CA MET A 1 -19.00 6.41 -4.31
C MET A 1 -18.32 6.80 -5.62
N PHE A 2 -19.06 7.25 -6.61
CA PHE A 2 -18.48 7.78 -7.85
C PHE A 2 -18.06 9.23 -7.58
N CYS A 3 -16.80 9.55 -7.81
CA CYS A 3 -16.35 10.93 -7.74
C CYS A 3 -16.83 11.65 -9.01
N ALA A 4 -17.59 12.70 -8.86
CA ALA A 4 -17.94 13.56 -9.99
C ALA A 4 -16.67 14.26 -10.50
N PRO A 5 -16.50 14.46 -11.81
CA PRO A 5 -15.40 15.25 -12.32
C PRO A 5 -15.43 16.65 -11.73
N ALA A 6 -14.24 17.24 -11.54
CA ALA A 6 -14.14 18.61 -11.08
C ALA A 6 -14.93 19.53 -12.01
N PRO A 7 -15.66 20.53 -11.50
CA PRO A 7 -16.35 21.48 -12.33
C PRO A 7 -15.38 22.26 -13.23
N ASP A 8 -15.82 22.65 -14.42
CA ASP A 8 -14.99 23.40 -15.39
C ASP A 8 -14.35 24.68 -14.81
N ALA A 9 -14.86 25.16 -13.69
CA ALA A 9 -14.36 26.32 -12.96
C ALA A 9 -13.32 25.97 -11.86
N ALA A 10 -12.89 24.70 -11.71
CA ALA A 10 -11.89 24.33 -10.71
C ALA A 10 -10.53 24.97 -11.07
N THR A 11 -10.01 25.78 -10.15
CA THR A 11 -8.74 26.51 -10.33
C THR A 11 -7.57 25.85 -9.62
N SER A 12 -7.82 24.81 -8.82
CA SER A 12 -6.81 24.09 -8.04
C SER A 12 -7.20 22.64 -7.86
N LEU A 13 -6.18 21.77 -7.70
CA LEU A 13 -6.32 20.36 -7.41
C LEU A 13 -5.39 20.01 -6.24
N LYS A 14 -5.94 19.43 -5.17
CA LYS A 14 -5.16 18.92 -4.03
C LYS A 14 -4.83 17.46 -4.24
N VAL A 15 -3.57 17.17 -4.53
CA VAL A 15 -3.07 15.82 -4.76
C VAL A 15 -2.12 15.41 -3.65
N ILE A 16 -2.32 14.21 -3.11
CA ILE A 16 -1.35 13.55 -2.23
C ILE A 16 -0.60 12.52 -3.07
N ILE A 17 0.72 12.50 -2.93
CA ILE A 17 1.59 11.47 -3.49
C ILE A 17 2.23 10.73 -2.32
N ALA A 18 2.16 9.40 -2.33
CA ALA A 18 2.71 8.55 -1.28
C ALA A 18 3.22 7.23 -1.85
N SER A 19 4.13 6.58 -1.10
CA SER A 19 4.65 5.24 -1.35
C SER A 19 5.18 4.62 -0.06
N CYS A 20 5.59 3.35 -0.08
CA CYS A 20 6.42 2.72 0.94
C CYS A 20 5.80 2.76 2.36
N GLN A 21 4.55 2.35 2.50
CA GLN A 21 3.86 2.30 3.80
C GLN A 21 4.06 0.96 4.50
N ARG A 22 5.13 0.81 5.27
CA ARG A 22 5.41 -0.45 5.96
C ARG A 22 4.62 -0.58 7.27
N TYR A 23 3.79 -1.62 7.37
CA TYR A 23 2.85 -1.85 8.48
C TYR A 23 3.53 -2.05 9.84
N ASP A 24 4.63 -2.79 9.88
CA ASP A 24 5.26 -3.23 11.13
C ASP A 24 6.12 -2.17 11.82
N VAL A 25 6.44 -1.06 11.12
CA VAL A 25 7.30 -0.01 11.68
C VAL A 25 6.54 1.07 12.45
N GLY A 26 5.23 1.13 12.33
CA GLY A 26 4.42 2.15 13.02
C GLY A 26 2.94 2.07 12.68
N HIS A 27 2.16 2.98 13.24
CA HIS A 27 0.78 3.22 12.84
C HIS A 27 0.75 4.24 11.70
N PHE A 28 -0.21 4.12 10.81
CA PHE A 28 -0.33 4.98 9.62
C PHE A 28 -0.87 6.38 9.94
N ALA A 29 -0.32 7.02 10.97
CA ALA A 29 -0.81 8.31 11.48
C ALA A 29 -0.80 9.44 10.44
N ALA A 30 0.11 9.39 9.45
CA ALA A 30 0.16 10.36 8.37
C ALA A 30 -1.16 10.39 7.57
N TRP A 31 -1.82 9.24 7.38
CA TRP A 31 -3.09 9.16 6.67
C TRP A 31 -4.25 9.88 7.38
N ARG A 32 -4.20 10.00 8.71
CA ARG A 32 -5.17 10.82 9.44
C ARG A 32 -5.11 12.28 9.02
N HIS A 33 -3.90 12.81 8.87
CA HIS A 33 -3.67 14.19 8.43
C HIS A 33 -3.99 14.35 6.95
N ALA A 34 -3.64 13.38 6.13
CA ALA A 34 -3.98 13.33 4.72
C ALA A 34 -5.49 13.38 4.50
N ALA A 35 -6.27 12.56 5.20
CA ALA A 35 -7.73 12.56 5.13
C ALA A 35 -8.34 13.91 5.60
N ALA A 36 -7.81 14.49 6.70
CA ALA A 36 -8.28 15.77 7.23
C ALA A 36 -7.99 16.95 6.26
N TRP A 37 -6.97 16.82 5.41
CA TRP A 37 -6.66 17.84 4.38
C TRP A 37 -7.67 17.84 3.23
N GLN A 38 -8.52 16.82 3.12
CA GLN A 38 -9.54 16.66 2.09
C GLN A 38 -8.94 16.75 0.68
N PRO A 39 -8.10 15.79 0.28
CA PRO A 39 -7.52 15.77 -1.06
C PRO A 39 -8.57 15.46 -2.12
N ASP A 40 -8.33 15.91 -3.33
CA ASP A 40 -9.13 15.56 -4.52
C ASP A 40 -8.70 14.24 -5.13
N LEU A 41 -7.42 13.86 -4.93
CA LEU A 41 -6.81 12.64 -5.47
C LEU A 41 -5.65 12.18 -4.60
N ILE A 42 -5.50 10.87 -4.45
CA ILE A 42 -4.33 10.24 -3.86
C ILE A 42 -3.64 9.37 -4.90
N LEU A 43 -2.36 9.63 -5.18
CA LEU A 43 -1.48 8.82 -6.02
C LEU A 43 -0.61 7.97 -5.11
N PHE A 44 -0.73 6.65 -5.20
CA PHE A 44 0.10 5.73 -4.42
C PHE A 44 1.05 4.96 -5.34
N LEU A 45 2.35 5.20 -5.20
CA LEU A 45 3.40 4.81 -6.14
C LEU A 45 4.11 3.51 -5.75
N GLY A 46 3.36 2.54 -5.24
CA GLY A 46 3.88 1.22 -4.91
C GLY A 46 4.33 1.06 -3.44
N ASP A 47 4.71 -0.16 -3.08
CA ASP A 47 4.95 -0.56 -1.69
C ASP A 47 3.77 -0.28 -0.77
N TYR A 48 2.58 -0.57 -1.26
CA TYR A 48 1.38 -0.50 -0.44
C TYR A 48 1.39 -1.57 0.66
N ILE A 49 1.95 -2.73 0.36
CA ILE A 49 2.21 -3.82 1.30
C ILE A 49 3.69 -4.21 1.28
N TYR A 50 4.10 -5.01 2.25
CA TYR A 50 5.40 -5.67 2.29
C TYR A 50 5.19 -7.17 2.49
N GLU A 51 5.74 -7.99 1.63
CA GLU A 51 5.60 -9.45 1.59
C GLU A 51 6.38 -10.15 2.71
N THR A 52 7.40 -9.48 3.25
CA THR A 52 8.25 -10.05 4.29
C THR A 52 7.55 -10.15 5.64
N GLY A 53 7.99 -11.11 6.45
CA GLY A 53 7.58 -11.20 7.86
C GLY A 53 8.13 -10.03 8.69
N THR A 54 7.63 -9.92 9.92
CA THR A 54 8.03 -8.87 10.85
C THR A 54 9.22 -9.31 11.69
N PRO A 55 10.35 -8.58 11.67
CA PRO A 55 11.45 -8.79 12.60
C PRO A 55 11.01 -8.55 14.06
N ALA A 56 11.74 -9.15 15.01
CA ALA A 56 11.51 -8.90 16.43
C ALA A 56 11.68 -7.41 16.79
N GLY A 57 10.91 -6.94 17.76
CA GLY A 57 10.99 -5.56 18.26
C GLY A 57 10.25 -4.51 17.45
N ARG A 58 9.46 -4.91 16.44
CA ARG A 58 8.61 -4.00 15.68
C ARG A 58 7.32 -3.65 16.44
N ILE A 59 6.72 -2.50 16.09
CA ILE A 59 5.53 -1.93 16.76
C ILE A 59 4.29 -2.77 16.49
N ARG A 60 4.12 -3.26 15.27
CA ARG A 60 3.03 -4.16 14.86
C ARG A 60 3.63 -5.40 14.23
N GLN A 61 2.86 -6.47 14.21
CA GLN A 61 3.28 -7.74 13.63
C GLN A 61 2.50 -8.02 12.35
N HIS A 62 3.20 -8.38 11.27
CA HIS A 62 2.55 -8.97 10.11
C HIS A 62 1.96 -10.34 10.50
N GLN A 63 0.75 -10.60 10.01
CA GLN A 63 0.16 -11.90 10.14
C GLN A 63 0.86 -12.89 9.19
N GLY A 64 1.42 -13.95 9.74
CA GLY A 64 2.25 -14.90 8.97
C GLY A 64 3.68 -14.40 8.71
N GLY A 65 4.43 -15.18 7.93
CA GLY A 65 5.81 -14.90 7.54
C GLY A 65 5.94 -14.24 6.17
N LEU A 66 6.89 -14.72 5.38
CA LEU A 66 7.05 -14.35 3.98
C LEU A 66 5.82 -14.80 3.17
N VAL A 67 5.27 -13.87 2.42
CA VAL A 67 4.09 -14.10 1.56
C VAL A 67 4.56 -14.63 0.20
N ARG A 68 3.91 -15.70 -0.30
CA ARG A 68 4.25 -16.34 -1.58
C ARG A 68 3.04 -16.73 -2.41
N THR A 69 1.88 -16.95 -1.77
CA THR A 69 0.68 -17.38 -2.45
C THR A 69 -0.36 -16.27 -2.54
N LEU A 70 -1.24 -16.35 -3.53
CA LEU A 70 -2.32 -15.38 -3.71
C LEU A 70 -3.16 -15.16 -2.43
N ASP A 71 -3.46 -16.22 -1.68
CA ASP A 71 -4.25 -16.09 -0.45
C ASP A 71 -3.46 -15.41 0.67
N GLN A 72 -2.16 -15.63 0.72
CA GLN A 72 -1.28 -14.91 1.66
C GLN A 72 -1.18 -13.43 1.30
N TYR A 73 -1.07 -13.07 0.01
CA TYR A 73 -1.12 -11.69 -0.45
C TYR A 73 -2.47 -11.03 -0.10
N ARG A 74 -3.59 -11.69 -0.36
CA ARG A 74 -4.92 -11.19 0.02
C ARG A 74 -5.04 -10.95 1.53
N THR A 75 -4.51 -11.86 2.35
CA THR A 75 -4.47 -11.71 3.81
C THR A 75 -3.61 -10.51 4.22
N ARG A 76 -2.45 -10.33 3.58
CA ARG A 76 -1.55 -9.20 3.84
C ARG A 76 -2.23 -7.87 3.49
N TYR A 77 -2.84 -7.75 2.32
CA TYR A 77 -3.63 -6.57 1.94
C TYR A 77 -4.78 -6.31 2.91
N ALA A 78 -5.52 -7.35 3.30
CA ALA A 78 -6.60 -7.23 4.27
C ALA A 78 -6.10 -6.69 5.62
N GLN A 79 -4.94 -7.19 6.10
CA GLN A 79 -4.33 -6.71 7.33
C GLN A 79 -3.98 -5.22 7.27
N TYR A 80 -3.34 -4.74 6.20
CA TYR A 80 -3.03 -3.32 6.04
C TYR A 80 -4.29 -2.46 6.08
N LYS A 81 -5.35 -2.93 5.40
CA LYS A 81 -6.65 -2.25 5.33
C LYS A 81 -7.45 -2.28 6.64
N THR A 82 -6.97 -2.95 7.69
CA THR A 82 -7.56 -2.84 9.04
C THR A 82 -7.14 -1.54 9.76
N ASP A 83 -6.10 -0.85 9.29
CA ASP A 83 -5.67 0.39 9.92
C ASP A 83 -6.72 1.50 9.74
N PRO A 84 -7.24 2.08 10.83
CA PRO A 84 -8.35 3.04 10.75
C PRO A 84 -7.97 4.35 10.05
N HIS A 85 -6.70 4.77 10.11
CA HIS A 85 -6.26 5.98 9.42
C HIS A 85 -6.18 5.75 7.91
N LEU A 86 -5.71 4.57 7.49
CA LEU A 86 -5.70 4.18 6.09
C LEU A 86 -7.12 4.04 5.54
N GLN A 87 -8.06 3.49 6.32
CA GLN A 87 -9.48 3.43 5.95
C GLN A 87 -10.06 4.82 5.76
N ALA A 88 -9.77 5.76 6.68
CA ALA A 88 -10.22 7.14 6.57
C ALA A 88 -9.67 7.82 5.30
N ALA A 89 -8.41 7.58 4.96
CA ALA A 89 -7.81 8.10 3.74
C ALA A 89 -8.47 7.52 2.47
N HIS A 90 -8.74 6.22 2.44
CA HIS A 90 -9.48 5.59 1.34
C HIS A 90 -10.90 6.12 1.19
N ALA A 91 -11.53 6.53 2.29
CA ALA A 91 -12.87 7.12 2.27
C ALA A 91 -12.87 8.60 1.86
N SER A 92 -11.74 9.30 1.96
CA SER A 92 -11.66 10.75 1.77
C SER A 92 -11.53 11.18 0.30
N ALA A 93 -10.94 10.36 -0.56
CA ALA A 93 -10.66 10.70 -1.96
C ALA A 93 -10.53 9.44 -2.81
N PRO A 94 -10.64 9.55 -4.15
CA PRO A 94 -10.26 8.50 -5.08
C PRO A 94 -8.74 8.25 -5.00
N TRP A 95 -8.34 7.00 -5.25
CA TRP A 95 -6.95 6.57 -5.31
C TRP A 95 -6.60 6.08 -6.71
N MET A 96 -5.44 6.49 -7.19
CA MET A 96 -4.75 5.83 -8.30
C MET A 96 -3.52 5.13 -7.72
N VAL A 97 -3.43 3.84 -7.97
CA VAL A 97 -2.36 3.01 -7.39
C VAL A 97 -1.58 2.31 -8.50
N ILE A 98 -0.29 2.17 -8.29
CA ILE A 98 0.60 1.30 -9.06
C ILE A 98 1.31 0.39 -8.07
N TRP A 99 1.77 -0.77 -8.49
CA TRP A 99 2.66 -1.61 -7.68
C TRP A 99 4.12 -1.25 -7.93
N ASP A 100 4.97 -1.57 -6.96
CA ASP A 100 6.40 -1.61 -7.06
C ASP A 100 6.88 -3.06 -6.80
N ASP A 101 8.04 -3.27 -6.24
CA ASP A 101 8.59 -4.61 -6.08
C ASP A 101 7.94 -5.40 -4.93
N HIS A 102 7.67 -4.81 -3.79
CA HIS A 102 7.09 -5.48 -2.63
C HIS A 102 5.68 -6.05 -2.81
N GLU A 103 4.95 -5.63 -3.83
CA GLU A 103 3.71 -6.26 -4.23
C GLU A 103 3.92 -7.61 -4.92
N VAL A 104 5.16 -7.94 -5.28
CA VAL A 104 5.58 -9.20 -5.92
C VAL A 104 6.68 -9.88 -5.10
N ASP A 105 7.91 -9.38 -5.14
CA ASP A 105 9.06 -9.82 -4.31
C ASP A 105 10.13 -8.72 -4.34
N ASN A 106 10.66 -8.35 -3.17
CA ASN A 106 11.64 -7.28 -3.05
C ASN A 106 12.78 -7.40 -4.07
N ASP A 107 13.08 -6.29 -4.76
CA ASP A 107 14.15 -6.19 -5.75
C ASP A 107 14.06 -7.23 -6.89
N TYR A 108 12.88 -7.73 -7.25
CA TYR A 108 12.76 -8.65 -8.38
C TYR A 108 13.10 -7.95 -9.71
N ALA A 109 13.68 -8.72 -10.64
CA ALA A 109 14.03 -8.22 -11.97
C ALA A 109 13.50 -9.17 -13.05
N GLY A 110 12.40 -8.79 -13.68
CA GLY A 110 11.73 -9.63 -14.67
C GLY A 110 11.27 -10.96 -14.06
N LEU A 111 11.87 -12.04 -14.50
CA LEU A 111 11.58 -13.40 -14.00
C LEU A 111 12.55 -13.90 -12.92
N GLN A 112 13.27 -13.00 -12.26
CA GLN A 112 14.22 -13.33 -11.21
C GLN A 112 13.84 -12.63 -9.91
N GLY A 113 13.58 -13.39 -8.86
CA GLY A 113 13.43 -12.85 -7.52
C GLY A 113 14.77 -12.46 -6.92
N GLN A 114 14.78 -11.56 -5.94
CA GLN A 114 15.99 -11.09 -5.25
C GLN A 114 16.85 -12.24 -4.73
N ARG A 115 16.22 -13.32 -4.27
CA ARG A 115 16.90 -14.49 -3.69
C ARG A 115 17.30 -15.53 -4.73
N LEU A 116 17.13 -15.22 -6.02
CA LEU A 116 17.41 -16.13 -7.15
C LEU A 116 16.74 -17.51 -6.96
N GLN A 117 15.58 -17.56 -6.34
CA GLN A 117 14.85 -18.81 -6.14
C GLN A 117 14.40 -19.37 -7.51
N PRO A 118 14.63 -20.68 -7.76
CA PRO A 118 14.36 -21.27 -9.06
C PRO A 118 12.88 -21.39 -9.43
N ASP A 119 12.01 -21.25 -8.44
CA ASP A 119 10.54 -21.34 -8.56
C ASP A 119 9.83 -19.97 -8.58
N PHE A 120 10.59 -18.88 -8.79
CA PHE A 120 10.02 -17.52 -8.77
C PHE A 120 8.92 -17.33 -9.82
N GLU A 121 9.11 -17.88 -11.03
CA GLU A 121 8.10 -17.79 -12.10
C GLU A 121 6.79 -18.54 -11.80
N ALA A 122 6.82 -19.47 -10.84
CA ALA A 122 5.66 -20.29 -10.46
C ALA A 122 4.84 -19.68 -9.29
N GLN A 123 5.24 -18.56 -8.78
CA GLN A 123 4.61 -17.83 -7.69
C GLN A 123 3.71 -16.72 -8.23
#